data_26940b8360e22d351033a669d454da1d
#
_entry.id   26940b8360e22d351033a669d454da1d
#
_cell.length_a   1.000
_cell.length_b   1.000
_cell.length_c   1.000
_cell.angle_alpha   90.00
_cell.angle_beta   90.00
_cell.angle_gamma   90.00
#
_symmetry.space_group_name_H-M   'P 1'
#
loop_
_entity.id
_entity.type
_entity.pdbx_description
1 polymer ?
#
loop_
_entity_poly.entity_id
_entity_poly.type
_entity_poly.pdbx_seq_one_letter_code
_entity_poly.pdbx_strand_id
1 'polypeptide(L)'
;MSEPASASLLRYIDDQTSPDDVLANAVEHAQEFGIAYPDASTGQLLATLAALTYPLGSSGVVVAANAAAVIGTYVARAVAEDTRISCIEPDIEHQQAAQKALLSLGRPSSTVRLMTAQPVQVMGRLAKSSYSMVIGDVAGKDLPRFIELARNILAPGGVLVLLDCLLDGTITDPTRTDRDTVGAREAQEMLAAMDDMFLARLPFGSGMVVATLAHE
;
A
#
# COMPACT_ATOMS: atom_id res chain seq x y z
N MET A 1 -17.78 -28.25 -15.76
CA MET A 1 -17.98 -26.79 -15.59
C MET A 1 -16.67 -26.18 -15.95
N SER A 2 -16.58 -25.32 -16.95
CA SER A 2 -15.35 -24.58 -17.27
C SER A 2 -15.13 -23.53 -16.20
N GLU A 3 -13.89 -23.44 -15.71
CA GLU A 3 -13.45 -22.42 -14.77
C GLU A 3 -13.67 -21.03 -15.39
N PRO A 4 -14.09 -20.01 -14.62
CA PRO A 4 -14.23 -18.66 -15.15
C PRO A 4 -12.88 -18.15 -15.65
N ALA A 5 -12.86 -17.45 -16.78
CA ALA A 5 -11.63 -16.95 -17.42
C ALA A 5 -10.74 -16.11 -16.49
N SER A 6 -11.33 -15.42 -15.52
CA SER A 6 -10.61 -14.67 -14.50
C SER A 6 -9.78 -15.56 -13.57
N ALA A 7 -10.30 -16.73 -13.18
CA ALA A 7 -9.57 -17.66 -12.32
C ALA A 7 -8.36 -18.30 -13.03
N SER A 8 -8.51 -18.61 -14.33
CA SER A 8 -7.41 -19.13 -15.16
C SER A 8 -6.32 -18.09 -15.36
N LEU A 9 -6.70 -16.80 -15.50
CA LEU A 9 -5.74 -15.69 -15.62
C LEU A 9 -4.96 -15.46 -14.32
N LEU A 10 -5.64 -15.45 -13.19
CA LEU A 10 -5.00 -15.30 -11.87
C LEU A 10 -4.00 -16.45 -11.63
N ARG A 11 -4.40 -17.68 -11.89
CA ARG A 11 -3.50 -18.84 -11.79
C ARG A 11 -2.28 -18.71 -12.69
N TYR A 12 -2.45 -18.28 -13.93
CA TYR A 12 -1.32 -18.02 -14.84
C TYR A 12 -0.35 -16.99 -14.26
N ILE A 13 -0.86 -15.88 -13.68
CA ILE A 13 -0.03 -14.85 -13.08
C ILE A 13 0.70 -15.40 -11.85
N ASP A 14 0.03 -16.13 -10.98
CA ASP A 14 0.63 -16.77 -9.81
C ASP A 14 1.74 -17.76 -10.21
N ASP A 15 1.51 -18.58 -11.24
CA ASP A 15 2.50 -19.52 -11.77
C ASP A 15 3.74 -18.82 -12.35
N GLN A 16 3.59 -17.59 -12.89
CA GLN A 16 4.72 -16.79 -13.37
C GLN A 16 5.47 -16.09 -12.23
N THR A 17 4.90 -16.07 -11.03
CA THR A 17 5.49 -15.41 -9.86
C THR A 17 6.07 -16.45 -8.93
N SER A 18 7.38 -16.69 -9.02
CA SER A 18 8.07 -17.55 -8.04
C SER A 18 8.47 -16.69 -6.84
N PRO A 19 7.84 -16.83 -5.67
CA PRO A 19 8.29 -16.13 -4.47
C PRO A 19 9.67 -16.68 -4.08
N ASP A 20 10.61 -15.77 -3.81
CA ASP A 20 11.83 -16.16 -3.12
C ASP A 20 11.56 -16.41 -1.63
N ASP A 21 12.58 -16.90 -0.92
CA ASP A 21 12.45 -17.23 0.51
C ASP A 21 12.01 -16.03 1.37
N VAL A 22 12.38 -14.80 1.00
CA VAL A 22 12.02 -13.61 1.78
C VAL A 22 10.53 -13.32 1.64
N LEU A 23 10.00 -13.35 0.41
CA LEU A 23 8.56 -13.14 0.18
C LEU A 23 7.75 -14.30 0.75
N ALA A 24 8.21 -15.55 0.58
CA ALA A 24 7.54 -16.73 1.14
C ALA A 24 7.42 -16.63 2.67
N ASN A 25 8.49 -16.28 3.37
CA ASN A 25 8.47 -16.08 4.83
C ASN A 25 7.55 -14.92 5.26
N ALA A 26 7.49 -13.83 4.48
CA ALA A 26 6.59 -12.71 4.76
C ALA A 26 5.11 -13.11 4.60
N VAL A 27 4.81 -13.91 3.56
CA VAL A 27 3.46 -14.47 3.33
C VAL A 27 3.09 -15.48 4.41
N GLU A 28 4.02 -16.38 4.80
CA GLU A 28 3.79 -17.33 5.88
C GLU A 28 3.43 -16.62 7.20
N HIS A 29 4.17 -15.56 7.55
CA HIS A 29 3.84 -14.71 8.71
C HIS A 29 2.43 -14.14 8.60
N ALA A 30 2.07 -13.55 7.43
CA ALA A 30 0.73 -12.99 7.26
C ALA A 30 -0.37 -14.05 7.42
N GLN A 31 -0.15 -15.25 6.89
CA GLN A 31 -1.09 -16.39 7.01
C GLN A 31 -1.21 -16.86 8.47
N GLU A 32 -0.10 -16.98 9.19
CA GLU A 32 -0.08 -17.40 10.60
C GLU A 32 -0.92 -16.48 11.49
N PHE A 33 -0.85 -15.17 11.23
CA PHE A 33 -1.58 -14.15 11.98
C PHE A 33 -2.94 -13.77 11.37
N GLY A 34 -3.36 -14.41 10.28
CA GLY A 34 -4.63 -14.11 9.60
C GLY A 34 -4.70 -12.69 9.02
N ILE A 35 -3.55 -12.14 8.64
CA ILE A 35 -3.45 -10.81 8.02
C ILE A 35 -3.78 -10.93 6.54
N ALA A 36 -4.68 -10.09 6.04
CA ALA A 36 -4.87 -9.93 4.60
C ALA A 36 -3.60 -9.33 3.97
N TYR A 37 -3.19 -9.87 2.84
CA TYR A 37 -2.01 -9.40 2.10
C TYR A 37 -2.28 -9.37 0.60
N PRO A 38 -1.59 -8.51 -0.16
CA PRO A 38 -1.79 -8.40 -1.59
C PRO A 38 -1.39 -9.69 -2.32
N ASP A 39 -2.19 -10.08 -3.32
CA ASP A 39 -1.83 -11.14 -4.26
C ASP A 39 -0.62 -10.76 -5.13
N ALA A 40 -0.15 -11.71 -5.95
CA ALA A 40 1.01 -11.51 -6.80
C ALA A 40 0.80 -10.36 -7.81
N SER A 41 -0.40 -10.22 -8.38
CA SER A 41 -0.74 -9.15 -9.33
C SER A 41 -0.62 -7.78 -8.69
N THR A 42 -1.19 -7.65 -7.51
CA THR A 42 -1.14 -6.42 -6.71
C THR A 42 0.29 -6.09 -6.29
N GLY A 43 1.03 -7.09 -5.80
CA GLY A 43 2.43 -6.91 -5.40
C GLY A 43 3.33 -6.47 -6.55
N GLN A 44 3.18 -7.05 -7.75
CA GLN A 44 3.90 -6.65 -8.95
C GLN A 44 3.55 -5.22 -9.38
N LEU A 45 2.28 -4.82 -9.29
CA LEU A 45 1.87 -3.45 -9.57
C LEU A 45 2.51 -2.48 -8.59
N LEU A 46 2.53 -2.79 -7.29
CA LEU A 46 3.19 -1.96 -6.27
C LEU A 46 4.69 -1.78 -6.58
N ALA A 47 5.38 -2.86 -6.94
CA ALA A 47 6.79 -2.81 -7.34
C ALA A 47 6.98 -1.93 -8.58
N THR A 48 6.13 -2.08 -9.60
CA THR A 48 6.20 -1.29 -10.84
C THR A 48 5.98 0.20 -10.56
N LEU A 49 4.98 0.56 -9.75
CA LEU A 49 4.72 1.94 -9.35
C LEU A 49 5.89 2.53 -8.55
N ALA A 50 6.47 1.75 -7.63
CA ALA A 50 7.63 2.17 -6.85
C ALA A 50 8.85 2.46 -7.76
N ALA A 51 9.10 1.61 -8.76
CA ALA A 51 10.16 1.83 -9.73
C ALA A 51 9.95 3.09 -10.59
N LEU A 52 8.70 3.34 -11.00
CA LEU A 52 8.34 4.52 -11.81
C LEU A 52 8.49 5.83 -11.03
N THR A 53 8.21 5.84 -9.73
CA THR A 53 8.25 7.04 -8.90
C THR A 53 9.62 7.29 -8.25
N TYR A 54 10.53 6.32 -8.27
CA TYR A 54 11.87 6.45 -7.71
C TYR A 54 12.65 7.67 -8.22
N PRO A 55 12.64 8.04 -9.52
CA PRO A 55 13.42 9.16 -10.05
C PRO A 55 13.01 10.55 -9.53
N LEU A 56 11.94 10.68 -8.76
CA LEU A 56 11.43 11.97 -8.29
C LEU A 56 12.29 12.65 -7.20
N GLY A 57 13.47 12.07 -6.86
CA GLY A 57 14.39 12.65 -5.88
C GLY A 57 13.81 12.76 -4.47
N SER A 58 12.91 11.87 -4.12
CA SER A 58 12.13 11.89 -2.88
C SER A 58 12.86 11.30 -1.68
N SER A 59 12.32 11.55 -0.47
CA SER A 59 12.82 10.97 0.78
C SER A 59 12.50 9.48 0.97
N GLY A 60 11.73 8.87 0.07
CA GLY A 60 11.43 7.45 0.12
C GLY A 60 9.95 7.08 -0.04
N VAL A 61 9.62 5.88 0.44
CA VAL A 61 8.29 5.27 0.39
C VAL A 61 7.73 5.08 1.80
N VAL A 62 6.42 5.30 1.96
CA VAL A 62 5.68 4.96 3.18
C VAL A 62 4.80 3.74 2.91
N VAL A 63 4.87 2.75 3.79
CA VAL A 63 4.01 1.56 3.83
C VAL A 63 3.26 1.58 5.15
N ALA A 64 1.97 1.87 5.11
CA ALA A 64 1.08 1.91 6.26
C ALA A 64 0.07 0.76 6.14
N ALA A 65 0.45 -0.43 6.61
CA ALA A 65 -0.32 -1.65 6.43
C ALA A 65 0.10 -2.73 7.42
N ASN A 66 -0.83 -3.62 7.79
CA ASN A 66 -0.53 -4.77 8.63
C ASN A 66 0.36 -5.78 7.89
N ALA A 67 0.17 -5.93 6.58
CA ALA A 67 1.01 -6.76 5.71
C ALA A 67 2.29 -6.04 5.24
N ALA A 68 2.86 -5.14 6.06
CA ALA A 68 4.04 -4.35 5.70
C ALA A 68 5.26 -5.19 5.30
N ALA A 69 5.39 -6.42 5.80
CA ALA A 69 6.44 -7.35 5.40
C ALA A 69 6.30 -7.77 3.94
N VAL A 70 5.09 -8.13 3.49
CA VAL A 70 4.81 -8.53 2.10
C VAL A 70 4.95 -7.33 1.17
N ILE A 71 4.24 -6.24 1.47
CA ILE A 71 4.24 -5.01 0.66
C ILE A 71 5.66 -4.42 0.57
N GLY A 72 6.35 -4.32 1.71
CA GLY A 72 7.71 -3.81 1.79
C GLY A 72 8.70 -4.63 0.98
N THR A 73 8.52 -5.96 0.89
CA THR A 73 9.34 -6.85 0.07
C THR A 73 9.21 -6.53 -1.43
N TYR A 74 8.00 -6.34 -1.95
CA TYR A 74 7.78 -5.93 -3.33
C TYR A 74 8.40 -4.57 -3.63
N VAL A 75 8.14 -3.57 -2.78
CA VAL A 75 8.67 -2.20 -2.93
C VAL A 75 10.19 -2.18 -2.86
N ALA A 76 10.79 -2.89 -1.90
CA ALA A 76 12.23 -2.88 -1.67
C ALA A 76 13.04 -3.40 -2.86
N ARG A 77 12.47 -4.29 -3.67
CA ARG A 77 13.11 -4.81 -4.88
C ARG A 77 13.11 -3.84 -6.05
N ALA A 78 12.18 -2.88 -6.02
CA ALA A 78 11.92 -1.97 -7.13
C ALA A 78 12.61 -0.62 -6.97
N VAL A 79 13.09 -0.28 -5.77
CA VAL A 79 13.76 1.00 -5.48
C VAL A 79 15.21 0.79 -5.10
N ALA A 80 16.05 1.82 -5.28
CA ALA A 80 17.48 1.73 -4.95
C ALA A 80 17.71 1.45 -3.45
N GLU A 81 18.86 0.86 -3.12
CA GLU A 81 19.20 0.42 -1.77
C GLU A 81 19.21 1.56 -0.73
N ASP A 82 19.53 2.78 -1.16
CA ASP A 82 19.56 3.99 -0.33
C ASP A 82 18.18 4.64 -0.13
N THR A 83 17.14 4.19 -0.89
CA THR A 83 15.78 4.69 -0.72
C THR A 83 15.22 4.29 0.65
N ARG A 84 14.73 5.27 1.40
CA ARG A 84 14.11 5.01 2.71
C ARG A 84 12.73 4.36 2.55
N ILE A 85 12.52 3.24 3.24
CA ILE A 85 11.21 2.62 3.39
C ILE A 85 10.74 2.80 4.82
N SER A 86 9.63 3.51 4.99
CA SER A 86 9.03 3.78 6.30
C SER A 86 7.80 2.90 6.49
N CYS A 87 7.88 1.88 7.34
CA CYS A 87 6.75 1.02 7.70
C CYS A 87 6.06 1.57 8.95
N ILE A 88 4.75 1.81 8.85
CA ILE A 88 3.89 2.25 9.94
C ILE A 88 2.92 1.13 10.24
N GLU A 89 3.11 0.48 11.38
CA GLU A 89 2.37 -0.70 11.81
C GLU A 89 2.22 -0.66 13.34
N PRO A 90 0.99 -0.64 13.87
CA PRO A 90 0.78 -0.56 15.32
C PRO A 90 1.20 -1.81 16.08
N ASP A 91 1.16 -3.00 15.44
CA ASP A 91 1.57 -4.24 16.07
C ASP A 91 3.08 -4.46 15.95
N ILE A 92 3.73 -4.72 17.07
CA ILE A 92 5.19 -4.89 17.14
C ILE A 92 5.66 -6.17 16.43
N GLU A 93 4.86 -7.24 16.42
CA GLU A 93 5.23 -8.51 15.80
C GLU A 93 5.21 -8.37 14.27
N HIS A 94 4.20 -7.71 13.72
CA HIS A 94 4.11 -7.43 12.28
C HIS A 94 5.18 -6.44 11.83
N GLN A 95 5.50 -5.46 12.68
CA GLN A 95 6.60 -4.53 12.43
C GLN A 95 7.96 -5.24 12.40
N GLN A 96 8.20 -6.18 13.32
CA GLN A 96 9.44 -6.98 13.34
C GLN A 96 9.55 -7.89 12.11
N ALA A 97 8.43 -8.46 11.65
CA ALA A 97 8.39 -9.22 10.40
C ALA A 97 8.78 -8.35 9.20
N ALA A 98 8.26 -7.12 9.11
CA ALA A 98 8.64 -6.17 8.07
C ALA A 98 10.14 -5.80 8.13
N GLN A 99 10.68 -5.57 9.33
CA GLN A 99 12.11 -5.33 9.53
C GLN A 99 12.95 -6.50 9.02
N LYS A 100 12.60 -7.72 9.47
CA LYS A 100 13.31 -8.93 9.08
C LYS A 100 13.32 -9.12 7.56
N ALA A 101 12.17 -8.95 6.92
CA ALA A 101 12.05 -9.07 5.46
C ALA A 101 12.95 -8.05 4.73
N LEU A 102 12.89 -6.78 5.10
CA LEU A 102 13.68 -5.72 4.46
C LEU A 102 15.18 -5.91 4.66
N LEU A 103 15.63 -6.29 5.86
CA LEU A 103 17.04 -6.56 6.13
C LEU A 103 17.54 -7.83 5.40
N SER A 104 16.69 -8.86 5.25
CA SER A 104 17.02 -10.08 4.51
C SER A 104 17.20 -9.84 3.00
N LEU A 105 16.62 -8.75 2.47
CA LEU A 105 16.88 -8.27 1.10
C LEU A 105 18.21 -7.49 0.97
N GLY A 106 19.02 -7.41 2.02
CA GLY A 106 20.28 -6.68 2.02
C GLY A 106 20.16 -5.17 2.20
N ARG A 107 18.96 -4.65 2.52
CA ARG A 107 18.80 -3.21 2.71
C ARG A 107 19.55 -2.73 3.95
N PRO A 108 20.28 -1.58 3.85
CA PRO A 108 20.92 -0.98 5.02
C PRO A 108 19.89 -0.63 6.09
N SER A 109 20.19 -0.93 7.35
CA SER A 109 19.28 -0.62 8.47
C SER A 109 18.95 0.90 8.59
N SER A 110 19.84 1.77 8.11
CA SER A 110 19.62 3.22 8.04
C SER A 110 18.50 3.64 7.07
N THR A 111 18.16 2.78 6.12
CA THR A 111 17.08 3.03 5.14
C THR A 111 15.75 2.42 5.55
N VAL A 112 15.71 1.60 6.60
CA VAL A 112 14.51 0.98 7.14
C VAL A 112 14.04 1.76 8.37
N ARG A 113 12.92 2.45 8.26
CA ARG A 113 12.30 3.18 9.35
C ARG A 113 11.01 2.49 9.79
N LEU A 114 10.93 2.19 11.07
CA LEU A 114 9.77 1.52 11.67
C LEU A 114 9.07 2.47 12.63
N MET A 115 7.75 2.50 12.60
CA MET A 115 6.92 3.32 13.48
C MET A 115 5.77 2.46 14.04
N THR A 116 5.86 2.12 15.34
CA THR A 116 4.82 1.35 16.04
C THR A 116 3.71 2.30 16.47
N ALA A 117 2.80 2.60 15.55
CA ALA A 117 1.69 3.52 15.78
C ALA A 117 0.59 3.36 14.72
N GLN A 118 -0.59 3.88 15.03
CA GLN A 118 -1.64 4.05 14.02
C GLN A 118 -1.20 5.08 12.96
N PRO A 119 -1.37 4.80 11.65
CA PRO A 119 -0.92 5.67 10.57
C PRO A 119 -1.38 7.12 10.71
N VAL A 120 -2.67 7.34 11.00
CA VAL A 120 -3.27 8.67 11.13
C VAL A 120 -2.71 9.50 12.29
N GLN A 121 -2.04 8.87 13.27
CA GLN A 121 -1.45 9.56 14.42
C GLN A 121 -0.04 10.09 14.15
N VAL A 122 0.70 9.45 13.23
CA VAL A 122 2.13 9.74 13.03
C VAL A 122 2.45 10.36 11.68
N MET A 123 1.66 10.10 10.64
CA MET A 123 1.93 10.61 9.29
C MET A 123 2.02 12.13 9.22
N GLY A 124 1.26 12.86 10.04
CA GLY A 124 1.33 14.32 10.10
C GLY A 124 2.68 14.88 10.56
N ARG A 125 3.59 14.03 11.10
CA ARG A 125 4.96 14.40 11.52
C ARG A 125 6.02 14.09 10.46
N LEU A 126 5.60 13.45 9.35
CA LEU A 126 6.50 13.16 8.24
C LEU A 126 6.77 14.44 7.44
N ALA A 127 7.90 14.45 6.74
CA ALA A 127 8.30 15.60 5.92
C ALA A 127 7.28 15.82 4.77
N LYS A 128 6.83 17.05 4.61
CA LYS A 128 5.89 17.44 3.56
C LYS A 128 6.55 17.37 2.18
N SER A 129 5.76 17.05 1.16
CA SER A 129 6.18 17.03 -0.26
C SER A 129 7.51 16.28 -0.48
N SER A 130 7.68 15.13 0.21
CA SER A 130 8.98 14.46 0.29
C SER A 130 8.95 12.97 -0.09
N TYR A 131 7.79 12.36 -0.22
CA TYR A 131 7.69 10.92 -0.49
C TYR A 131 7.22 10.68 -1.92
N SER A 132 7.88 9.75 -2.61
CA SER A 132 7.50 9.37 -3.98
C SER A 132 6.28 8.45 -4.00
N MET A 133 6.05 7.69 -2.92
CA MET A 133 4.94 6.74 -2.84
C MET A 133 4.45 6.59 -1.41
N VAL A 134 3.15 6.55 -1.25
CA VAL A 134 2.46 6.21 0.00
C VAL A 134 1.50 5.07 -0.28
N ILE A 135 1.66 3.96 0.44
CA ILE A 135 0.77 2.81 0.35
C ILE A 135 0.00 2.70 1.66
N GLY A 136 -1.32 2.65 1.59
CA GLY A 136 -2.21 2.51 2.72
C GLY A 136 -3.13 1.31 2.59
N ASP A 137 -3.10 0.47 3.63
CA ASP A 137 -4.12 -0.54 3.91
C ASP A 137 -4.64 -0.22 5.32
N VAL A 138 -5.66 0.62 5.36
CA VAL A 138 -6.22 1.17 6.60
C VAL A 138 -7.72 0.96 6.64
N ALA A 139 -8.29 0.93 7.85
CA ALA A 139 -9.74 0.79 8.02
C ALA A 139 -10.51 1.89 7.27
N GLY A 140 -11.66 1.55 6.70
CA GLY A 140 -12.46 2.48 5.89
C GLY A 140 -12.76 3.80 6.58
N LYS A 141 -13.05 3.78 7.88
CA LYS A 141 -13.29 4.98 8.71
C LYS A 141 -12.10 5.94 8.80
N ASP A 142 -10.89 5.44 8.60
CA ASP A 142 -9.65 6.21 8.70
C ASP A 142 -9.17 6.73 7.32
N LEU A 143 -9.75 6.23 6.22
CA LEU A 143 -9.37 6.58 4.84
C LEU A 143 -9.41 8.09 4.57
N PRO A 144 -10.47 8.86 4.93
CA PRO A 144 -10.49 10.29 4.64
C PRO A 144 -9.31 11.03 5.26
N ARG A 145 -9.04 10.74 6.54
CA ARG A 145 -7.90 11.36 7.24
C ARG A 145 -6.55 10.89 6.71
N PHE A 146 -6.46 9.61 6.36
CA PHE A 146 -5.24 9.03 5.78
C PHE A 146 -4.90 9.71 4.44
N ILE A 147 -5.88 9.92 3.56
CA ILE A 147 -5.70 10.57 2.26
C ILE A 147 -5.19 12.00 2.41
N GLU A 148 -5.78 12.80 3.32
CA GLU A 148 -5.30 14.15 3.61
C GLU A 148 -3.82 14.17 4.02
N LEU A 149 -3.44 13.26 4.93
CA LEU A 149 -2.08 13.16 5.42
C LEU A 149 -1.13 12.67 4.32
N ALA A 150 -1.53 11.69 3.53
CA ALA A 150 -0.76 11.15 2.43
C ALA A 150 -0.48 12.24 1.37
N ARG A 151 -1.53 12.97 0.95
CA ARG A 151 -1.39 14.08 -0.01
C ARG A 151 -0.37 15.13 0.46
N ASN A 152 -0.39 15.47 1.75
CA ASN A 152 0.53 16.47 2.30
C ASN A 152 2.01 16.04 2.30
N ILE A 153 2.30 14.75 2.35
CA ILE A 153 3.68 14.23 2.38
C ILE A 153 4.18 13.78 1.00
N LEU A 154 3.28 13.56 0.04
CA LEU A 154 3.65 13.20 -1.33
C LEU A 154 4.41 14.35 -2.01
N ALA A 155 5.48 14.01 -2.71
CA ALA A 155 6.14 14.91 -3.64
C ALA A 155 5.27 15.10 -4.90
N PRO A 156 5.42 16.20 -5.66
CA PRO A 156 4.81 16.34 -6.98
C PRO A 156 5.15 15.12 -7.86
N GLY A 157 4.16 14.56 -8.53
CA GLY A 157 4.28 13.29 -9.28
C GLY A 157 4.28 12.03 -8.42
N GLY A 158 4.24 12.17 -7.10
CA GLY A 158 4.20 11.04 -6.17
C GLY A 158 2.85 10.32 -6.21
N VAL A 159 2.86 9.04 -5.81
CA VAL A 159 1.71 8.13 -5.94
C VAL A 159 1.19 7.70 -4.57
N LEU A 160 -0.11 7.85 -4.37
CA LEU A 160 -0.88 7.23 -3.30
C LEU A 160 -1.51 5.94 -3.82
N VAL A 161 -1.33 4.85 -3.11
CA VAL A 161 -2.05 3.59 -3.34
C VAL A 161 -2.87 3.25 -2.10
N LEU A 162 -4.15 3.04 -2.29
CA LEU A 162 -5.07 2.58 -1.25
C LEU A 162 -5.51 1.16 -1.60
N LEU A 163 -5.15 0.22 -0.75
CA LEU A 163 -5.53 -1.19 -0.87
C LEU A 163 -6.89 -1.42 -0.22
N ASP A 164 -7.67 -2.34 -0.78
CA ASP A 164 -8.95 -2.83 -0.26
C ASP A 164 -9.99 -1.74 0.11
N CYS A 165 -9.79 -0.52 -0.41
CA CYS A 165 -10.54 0.67 -0.06
C CYS A 165 -11.95 0.78 -0.69
N LEU A 166 -12.32 -0.17 -1.58
CA LEU A 166 -13.65 -0.22 -2.19
C LEU A 166 -14.55 -1.30 -1.57
N LEU A 167 -14.03 -2.05 -0.57
CA LEU A 167 -14.78 -2.98 0.26
C LEU A 167 -15.63 -3.98 -0.56
N ASP A 168 -15.04 -4.62 -1.58
CA ASP A 168 -15.73 -5.54 -2.51
C ASP A 168 -16.95 -4.92 -3.19
N GLY A 169 -16.94 -3.60 -3.41
CA GLY A 169 -18.06 -2.86 -3.98
C GLY A 169 -19.22 -2.60 -3.02
N THR A 170 -19.14 -3.02 -1.76
CA THR A 170 -20.21 -2.77 -0.77
C THR A 170 -20.39 -1.29 -0.45
N ILE A 171 -19.43 -0.44 -0.80
CA ILE A 171 -19.57 1.02 -0.74
C ILE A 171 -20.75 1.55 -1.56
N THR A 172 -21.21 0.80 -2.57
CA THR A 172 -22.34 1.20 -3.43
C THR A 172 -23.70 0.92 -2.80
N ASP A 173 -23.77 0.13 -1.74
CA ASP A 173 -25.02 -0.19 -1.03
C ASP A 173 -25.40 0.96 -0.08
N PRO A 174 -26.44 1.76 -0.38
CA PRO A 174 -26.84 2.89 0.43
C PRO A 174 -27.38 2.50 1.81
N THR A 175 -27.72 1.23 2.02
CA THR A 175 -28.22 0.73 3.32
C THR A 175 -27.09 0.44 4.31
N ARG A 176 -25.84 0.34 3.85
CA ARG A 176 -24.67 0.17 4.70
C ARG A 176 -24.32 1.47 5.38
N THR A 177 -24.44 1.49 6.69
CA THR A 177 -24.21 2.66 7.57
C THR A 177 -23.12 2.43 8.61
N ASP A 178 -22.41 1.30 8.52
CA ASP A 178 -21.24 1.06 9.36
C ASP A 178 -20.13 2.07 9.05
N ARG A 179 -19.30 2.34 10.06
CA ARG A 179 -18.29 3.41 10.00
C ARG A 179 -17.28 3.22 8.87
N ASP A 180 -16.90 1.98 8.56
CA ASP A 180 -15.92 1.70 7.52
C ASP A 180 -16.51 1.95 6.14
N THR A 181 -17.75 1.52 5.89
CA THR A 181 -18.44 1.80 4.61
C THR A 181 -18.69 3.29 4.41
N VAL A 182 -19.11 4.01 5.47
CA VAL A 182 -19.32 5.46 5.38
C VAL A 182 -18.02 6.19 5.10
N GLY A 183 -16.94 5.89 5.86
CA GLY A 183 -15.64 6.53 5.64
C GLY A 183 -15.04 6.19 4.27
N ALA A 184 -15.23 4.97 3.76
CA ALA A 184 -14.78 4.63 2.42
C ALA A 184 -15.52 5.42 1.33
N ARG A 185 -16.85 5.70 1.47
CA ARG A 185 -17.60 6.59 0.56
C ARG A 185 -17.06 8.02 0.62
N GLU A 186 -16.94 8.57 1.83
CA GLU A 186 -16.39 9.92 2.04
C GLU A 186 -14.99 10.05 1.40
N ALA A 187 -14.15 9.02 1.53
CA ALA A 187 -12.84 8.96 0.90
C ALA A 187 -12.93 9.03 -0.63
N GLN A 188 -13.87 8.29 -1.24
CA GLN A 188 -14.07 8.31 -2.70
C GLN A 188 -14.59 9.67 -3.20
N GLU A 189 -15.50 10.30 -2.46
CA GLU A 189 -16.02 11.66 -2.76
C GLU A 189 -14.89 12.70 -2.63
N MET A 190 -14.11 12.62 -1.57
CA MET A 190 -12.96 13.50 -1.34
C MET A 190 -11.92 13.39 -2.46
N LEU A 191 -11.53 12.16 -2.83
CA LEU A 191 -10.59 11.93 -3.93
C LEU A 191 -11.12 12.49 -5.25
N ALA A 192 -12.41 12.28 -5.55
CA ALA A 192 -13.04 12.78 -6.76
C ALA A 192 -13.10 14.32 -6.84
N ALA A 193 -13.06 14.99 -5.68
CA ALA A 193 -13.06 16.47 -5.59
C ALA A 193 -11.65 17.08 -5.61
N MET A 194 -10.59 16.28 -5.64
CA MET A 194 -9.20 16.75 -5.69
C MET A 194 -8.79 16.98 -7.16
N ASP A 195 -8.77 18.24 -7.58
CA ASP A 195 -8.40 18.62 -8.96
C ASP A 195 -6.91 18.38 -9.29
N ASP A 196 -6.08 18.23 -8.26
CA ASP A 196 -4.64 18.01 -8.38
C ASP A 196 -4.23 16.53 -8.28
N MET A 197 -5.19 15.60 -8.29
CA MET A 197 -4.90 14.17 -8.27
C MET A 197 -5.54 13.43 -9.44
N PHE A 198 -4.73 12.64 -10.14
CA PHE A 198 -5.18 11.74 -11.21
C PHE A 198 -5.49 10.37 -10.62
N LEU A 199 -6.71 9.86 -10.83
CA LEU A 199 -7.23 8.68 -10.16
C LEU A 199 -7.45 7.50 -11.10
N ALA A 200 -7.04 6.31 -10.67
CA ALA A 200 -7.46 5.04 -11.25
C ALA A 200 -8.07 4.15 -10.16
N ARG A 201 -9.23 3.54 -10.44
CA ARG A 201 -9.85 2.54 -9.60
C ARG A 201 -9.69 1.18 -10.25
N LEU A 202 -9.15 0.22 -9.50
CA LEU A 202 -8.75 -1.10 -10.02
C LEU A 202 -9.43 -2.21 -9.22
N PRO A 203 -9.87 -3.29 -9.89
CA PRO A 203 -10.54 -4.42 -9.23
C PRO A 203 -9.51 -5.43 -8.67
N PHE A 204 -8.50 -4.96 -7.95
CA PHE A 204 -7.52 -5.77 -7.25
C PHE A 204 -7.86 -5.84 -5.76
N GLY A 205 -7.71 -7.04 -5.16
CA GLY A 205 -8.18 -7.28 -3.80
C GLY A 205 -9.66 -6.94 -3.64
N SER A 206 -10.03 -6.32 -2.55
CA SER A 206 -11.37 -5.77 -2.31
C SER A 206 -11.60 -4.38 -2.95
N GLY A 207 -10.80 -4.05 -3.98
CA GLY A 207 -10.81 -2.81 -4.74
C GLY A 207 -9.73 -1.82 -4.31
N MET A 208 -8.91 -1.42 -5.27
CA MET A 208 -7.75 -0.54 -5.09
C MET A 208 -7.99 0.83 -5.74
N VAL A 209 -7.41 1.87 -5.15
CA VAL A 209 -7.27 3.19 -5.78
C VAL A 209 -5.79 3.52 -5.91
N VAL A 210 -5.40 3.95 -7.11
CA VAL A 210 -4.11 4.57 -7.39
C VAL A 210 -4.36 6.04 -7.71
N ALA A 211 -3.69 6.93 -7.03
CA ALA A 211 -3.84 8.38 -7.20
C ALA A 211 -2.47 9.03 -7.33
N THR A 212 -2.24 9.80 -8.39
CA THR A 212 -0.97 10.51 -8.62
C THR A 212 -1.16 11.99 -8.40
N LEU A 213 -0.33 12.60 -7.54
CA LEU A 213 -0.31 14.04 -7.35
C LEU A 213 0.25 14.72 -8.61
N ALA A 214 -0.45 15.72 -9.12
CA ALA A 214 -0.01 16.47 -10.31
C ALA A 214 1.42 17.03 -10.13
N HIS A 215 2.16 17.15 -11.23
CA HIS A 215 3.36 17.97 -11.28
C HIS A 215 2.94 19.45 -11.30
N GLU A 216 3.65 20.30 -10.56
CA GLU A 216 3.50 21.76 -10.67
C GLU A 216 4.00 22.26 -12.03
#